data_ae0c284760ef79a3eeecf950a791fa91
#
_entry.id   ae0c284760ef79a3eeecf950a791fa91
#
_cell.length_a   1.000
_cell.length_b   1.000
_cell.length_c   1.000
_cell.angle_alpha   90.00
_cell.angle_beta   90.00
_cell.angle_gamma   90.00
#
_symmetry.space_group_name_H-M   'P 1'
#
loop_
_entity.id
_entity.type
_entity.pdbx_description
1 polymer ?
#
loop_
_entity_poly.entity_id
_entity_poly.type
_entity_poly.pdbx_seq_one_letter_code
_entity_poly.pdbx_strand_id
1 'polypeptide(L)'
;MTTLSLVRDGDWQTLLSYLPSEYARLAVEHKQLQTQYGNAKITTAESLLRFILLHAGANLPLLQTVTLIAEAGGPRLSAMRLHMKMRRAAPYLQALVERMTPWRAEARAEQWAGYSMVLIDATTVCGPGATGTDARVHTKLRVADMAIVEAEVTDAHGGETFKRFLFQPGELAIGDRCYCNAGNIAHVVECGADALVRFNGYSLPPLQLAHGGSLDALAASRGLREEGVLDLPVTFEHGDERLRGRFIATRLPRADAEEARKRVRKEHGAQVSPALLESAGFVMLLTTVPRERMTASKCLLAYRLRWQIELQFKRWKSLCGFHRLPNYRDDTIVAWLYAKLLLGVLLDRMSVDRSELSPPVQLEAIPPQARKRRRRRSAAPSEPAVEGHEHPVPDDRGGPAATLSA
;
A
#
# COMPACT_ATOMS: atom_id res chain seq x y z
N MET A 1 10.20 16.13 -4.46
CA MET A 1 10.56 17.28 -3.58
C MET A 1 11.85 16.95 -2.87
N THR A 2 12.84 17.80 -2.95
CA THR A 2 14.07 17.66 -2.16
C THR A 2 13.86 18.24 -0.76
N THR A 3 14.68 17.86 0.20
CA THR A 3 14.68 18.47 1.57
C THR A 3 14.74 20.00 1.50
N LEU A 4 15.47 20.54 0.54
CA LEU A 4 15.59 21.97 0.29
C LEU A 4 14.26 22.65 -0.10
N SER A 5 13.35 21.95 -0.79
CA SER A 5 12.04 22.50 -1.18
C SER A 5 11.14 22.76 0.02
N LEU A 6 11.19 21.93 1.06
CA LEU A 6 10.43 22.15 2.31
C LEU A 6 10.99 23.29 3.17
N VAL A 7 12.22 23.72 2.91
CA VAL A 7 12.87 24.82 3.62
C VAL A 7 12.67 26.16 2.93
N ARG A 8 12.57 26.19 1.59
CA ARG A 8 12.33 27.42 0.82
C ARG A 8 10.89 27.90 0.95
N ASP A 9 10.69 29.19 1.22
CA ASP A 9 9.36 29.74 1.46
C ASP A 9 8.41 29.62 0.26
N GLY A 10 8.88 29.83 -0.97
CA GLY A 10 8.05 29.70 -2.17
C GLY A 10 7.49 28.29 -2.40
N ASP A 11 8.33 27.28 -2.22
CA ASP A 11 7.91 25.88 -2.34
C ASP A 11 6.97 25.49 -1.18
N TRP A 12 7.21 26.05 0.02
CA TRP A 12 6.37 25.84 1.19
C TRP A 12 4.98 26.43 1.02
N GLN A 13 4.86 27.65 0.51
CA GLN A 13 3.57 28.28 0.22
C GLN A 13 2.79 27.50 -0.84
N THR A 14 3.47 27.00 -1.87
CA THR A 14 2.85 26.12 -2.85
C THR A 14 2.29 24.86 -2.19
N LEU A 15 3.02 24.21 -1.28
CA LEU A 15 2.54 23.03 -0.56
C LEU A 15 1.33 23.36 0.34
N LEU A 16 1.35 24.50 1.03
CA LEU A 16 0.25 24.96 1.88
C LEU A 16 -1.05 25.16 1.10
N SER A 17 -0.97 25.63 -0.15
CA SER A 17 -2.17 25.84 -1.00
C SER A 17 -2.95 24.55 -1.30
N TYR A 18 -2.34 23.38 -1.13
CA TYR A 18 -3.00 22.08 -1.28
C TYR A 18 -3.61 21.54 0.02
N LEU A 19 -3.35 22.18 1.17
CA LEU A 19 -4.00 21.80 2.42
C LEU A 19 -5.47 22.25 2.44
N PRO A 20 -6.33 21.58 3.22
CA PRO A 20 -7.69 22.04 3.42
C PRO A 20 -7.68 23.41 4.10
N SER A 21 -8.60 24.31 3.71
CA SER A 21 -8.66 25.68 4.24
C SER A 21 -8.74 25.76 5.76
N GLU A 22 -9.32 24.74 6.39
CA GLU A 22 -9.48 24.59 7.83
C GLU A 22 -8.26 24.03 8.58
N TYR A 23 -7.11 23.82 7.92
CA TYR A 23 -5.94 23.20 8.55
C TYR A 23 -5.48 23.91 9.83
N ALA A 24 -5.63 25.24 9.87
CA ALA A 24 -5.28 26.04 11.04
C ALA A 24 -6.30 25.87 12.18
N ARG A 25 -7.59 25.82 11.86
CA ARG A 25 -8.67 25.55 12.81
C ARG A 25 -8.53 24.16 13.43
N LEU A 26 -8.25 23.15 12.62
CA LEU A 26 -8.00 21.78 13.10
C LEU A 26 -6.81 21.72 14.07
N ALA A 27 -5.75 22.49 13.86
CA ALA A 27 -4.63 22.54 14.79
C ALA A 27 -5.03 23.09 16.18
N VAL A 28 -5.97 24.01 16.24
CA VAL A 28 -6.53 24.54 17.49
C VAL A 28 -7.46 23.52 18.14
N GLU A 29 -8.38 22.93 17.39
CA GLU A 29 -9.33 21.91 17.87
C GLU A 29 -8.60 20.70 18.50
N HIS A 30 -7.54 20.25 17.87
CA HIS A 30 -6.68 19.18 18.39
C HIS A 30 -5.61 19.64 19.38
N LYS A 31 -5.72 20.87 19.91
CA LYS A 31 -4.84 21.44 20.94
C LYS A 31 -3.35 21.45 20.59
N GLN A 32 -3.01 21.51 19.31
CA GLN A 32 -1.62 21.41 18.85
C GLN A 32 -0.79 22.66 19.13
N LEU A 33 -1.43 23.83 19.17
CA LEU A 33 -0.77 25.12 19.39
C LEU A 33 -0.64 25.47 20.88
N GLN A 34 -1.34 24.74 21.77
CA GLN A 34 -1.25 24.95 23.20
C GLN A 34 0.08 24.47 23.77
N THR A 35 0.61 25.17 24.78
CA THR A 35 1.75 24.74 25.55
C THR A 35 1.40 24.65 27.03
N GLN A 36 1.99 23.69 27.73
CA GLN A 36 1.84 23.51 29.17
C GLN A 36 2.58 24.59 29.99
N TYR A 37 3.51 25.33 29.37
CA TYR A 37 4.50 26.18 30.06
C TYR A 37 4.59 27.61 29.46
N GLY A 38 3.49 28.24 29.13
CA GLY A 38 3.43 29.66 28.86
C GLY A 38 3.94 30.11 27.49
N ASN A 39 5.21 30.13 27.20
CA ASN A 39 5.73 30.72 25.95
C ASN A 39 5.73 29.74 24.79
N ALA A 40 4.65 29.74 23.99
CA ALA A 40 4.57 28.99 22.76
C ALA A 40 5.54 29.54 21.71
N LYS A 41 6.58 28.76 21.39
CA LYS A 41 7.49 29.10 20.28
C LYS A 41 6.92 28.73 18.91
N ILE A 42 5.98 27.80 18.85
CA ILE A 42 5.16 27.48 17.67
C ILE A 42 3.77 28.04 17.92
N THR A 43 3.43 29.12 17.26
CA THR A 43 2.18 29.84 17.43
C THR A 43 1.20 29.64 16.28
N THR A 44 1.69 29.08 15.15
CA THR A 44 0.88 28.86 13.95
C THR A 44 0.88 27.39 13.53
N ALA A 45 -0.23 26.92 12.96
CA ALA A 45 -0.35 25.60 12.37
C ALA A 45 0.64 25.38 11.22
N GLU A 46 0.90 26.44 10.46
CA GLU A 46 1.88 26.44 9.38
C GLU A 46 3.29 26.09 9.89
N SER A 47 3.78 26.79 10.91
CA SER A 47 5.08 26.49 11.50
C SER A 47 5.15 25.08 12.04
N LEU A 48 4.08 24.60 12.70
CA LEU A 48 4.01 23.23 13.20
C LEU A 48 4.13 22.20 12.08
N LEU A 49 3.33 22.36 11.03
CA LEU A 49 3.35 21.45 9.87
C LEU A 49 4.70 21.47 9.17
N ARG A 50 5.34 22.62 9.06
CA ARG A 50 6.69 22.73 8.47
C ARG A 50 7.71 21.89 9.24
N PHE A 51 7.71 21.94 10.57
CA PHE A 51 8.55 21.07 11.39
C PHE A 51 8.23 19.60 11.21
N ILE A 52 6.96 19.23 11.24
CA ILE A 52 6.50 17.84 11.15
C ILE A 52 6.82 17.25 9.77
N LEU A 53 6.47 17.95 8.69
CA LEU A 53 6.67 17.45 7.34
C LEU A 53 8.14 17.43 6.94
N LEU A 54 8.95 18.38 7.42
CA LEU A 54 10.39 18.35 7.21
C LEU A 54 11.02 17.18 7.96
N HIS A 55 10.67 16.97 9.23
CA HIS A 55 11.16 15.84 10.03
C HIS A 55 10.73 14.49 9.43
N ALA A 56 9.43 14.27 9.28
CA ALA A 56 8.89 12.99 8.80
C ALA A 56 9.11 12.80 7.28
N GLY A 57 8.83 13.80 6.47
CA GLY A 57 8.93 13.70 5.01
C GLY A 57 10.35 13.52 4.51
N ALA A 58 11.30 14.29 5.04
CA ALA A 58 12.70 14.22 4.68
C ALA A 58 13.50 13.17 5.49
N ASN A 59 12.88 12.50 6.45
CA ASN A 59 13.52 11.55 7.37
C ASN A 59 14.72 12.16 8.13
N LEU A 60 14.61 13.42 8.51
CA LEU A 60 15.67 14.12 9.22
C LEU A 60 15.61 13.84 10.74
N PRO A 61 16.74 13.69 11.43
CA PRO A 61 16.77 13.70 12.89
C PRO A 61 16.15 14.97 13.47
N LEU A 62 15.53 14.88 14.64
CA LEU A 62 14.88 16.01 15.31
C LEU A 62 15.80 17.24 15.45
N LEU A 63 17.06 17.01 15.90
CA LEU A 63 18.04 18.07 16.07
C LEU A 63 18.35 18.76 14.73
N GLN A 64 18.57 18.00 13.67
CA GLN A 64 18.84 18.56 12.35
C GLN A 64 17.65 19.34 11.80
N THR A 65 16.41 18.83 12.02
CA THR A 65 15.19 19.53 11.62
C THR A 65 15.07 20.89 12.28
N VAL A 66 15.27 20.97 13.61
CA VAL A 66 15.13 22.26 14.33
C VAL A 66 16.24 23.25 13.97
N THR A 67 17.45 22.74 13.68
CA THR A 67 18.58 23.58 13.21
C THR A 67 18.31 24.16 11.84
N LEU A 68 17.91 23.36 10.87
CA LEU A 68 17.60 23.83 9.50
C LEU A 68 16.50 24.88 9.48
N ILE A 69 15.45 24.71 10.26
CA ILE A 69 14.36 25.70 10.34
C ILE A 69 14.86 27.00 10.98
N ALA A 70 15.68 26.91 12.03
CA ALA A 70 16.24 28.10 12.67
C ALA A 70 17.20 28.86 11.74
N GLU A 71 18.02 28.16 10.98
CA GLU A 71 18.92 28.74 9.96
C GLU A 71 18.15 29.39 8.81
N ALA A 72 16.97 28.86 8.46
CA ALA A 72 16.06 29.47 7.49
C ALA A 72 15.24 30.64 8.06
N GLY A 73 15.54 31.17 9.25
CA GLY A 73 14.83 32.29 9.89
C GLY A 73 13.54 31.90 10.61
N GLY A 74 13.22 30.62 10.70
CA GLY A 74 12.03 30.13 11.39
C GLY A 74 12.18 30.09 12.92
N PRO A 75 11.13 29.64 13.65
CA PRO A 75 11.13 29.62 15.11
C PRO A 75 12.22 28.69 15.67
N ARG A 76 12.93 29.14 16.68
CA ARG A 76 13.91 28.30 17.41
C ARG A 76 13.19 27.36 18.38
N LEU A 77 13.30 26.08 18.15
CA LEU A 77 12.72 25.01 18.96
C LEU A 77 13.81 24.02 19.39
N SER A 78 13.69 23.42 20.59
CA SER A 78 14.57 22.31 20.96
C SER A 78 14.05 20.99 20.36
N ALA A 79 14.96 20.04 20.11
CA ALA A 79 14.60 18.70 19.61
C ALA A 79 13.59 18.00 20.54
N MET A 80 13.73 18.15 21.86
CA MET A 80 12.77 17.59 22.84
C MET A 80 11.38 18.20 22.70
N ARG A 81 11.27 19.51 22.47
CA ARG A 81 9.95 20.13 22.26
C ARG A 81 9.31 19.68 20.95
N LEU A 82 10.08 19.51 19.89
CA LEU A 82 9.56 18.94 18.65
C LEU A 82 9.08 17.49 18.86
N HIS A 83 9.86 16.68 19.57
CA HIS A 83 9.46 15.32 19.94
C HIS A 83 8.12 15.31 20.71
N MET A 84 7.97 16.16 21.72
CA MET A 84 6.70 16.27 22.47
C MET A 84 5.52 16.73 21.61
N LYS A 85 5.76 17.54 20.58
CA LYS A 85 4.74 17.92 19.60
C LYS A 85 4.37 16.74 18.70
N MET A 86 5.35 15.98 18.21
CA MET A 86 5.12 14.79 17.41
C MET A 86 4.25 13.76 18.16
N ARG A 87 4.52 13.48 19.42
CA ARG A 87 3.73 12.54 20.25
C ARG A 87 2.24 12.88 20.31
N ARG A 88 1.87 14.14 20.14
CA ARG A 88 0.48 14.62 20.23
C ARG A 88 -0.14 14.92 18.86
N ALA A 89 0.65 14.85 17.79
CA ALA A 89 0.22 15.31 16.48
C ALA A 89 -0.66 14.30 15.72
N ALA A 90 -0.70 13.02 16.11
CA ALA A 90 -1.41 11.99 15.38
C ALA A 90 -2.88 12.32 15.07
N PRO A 91 -3.73 12.74 16.05
CA PRO A 91 -5.12 13.06 15.77
C PRO A 91 -5.29 14.25 14.81
N TYR A 92 -4.42 15.25 14.90
CA TYR A 92 -4.42 16.38 13.98
C TYR A 92 -4.05 15.99 12.56
N LEU A 93 -2.98 15.21 12.41
CA LEU A 93 -2.51 14.74 11.10
C LEU A 93 -3.52 13.79 10.46
N GLN A 94 -4.15 12.94 11.26
CA GLN A 94 -5.25 12.08 10.82
C GLN A 94 -6.41 12.92 10.29
N ALA A 95 -6.87 13.91 11.05
CA ALA A 95 -7.96 14.79 10.63
C ALA A 95 -7.62 15.56 9.32
N LEU A 96 -6.36 15.96 9.12
CA LEU A 96 -5.92 16.54 7.86
C LEU A 96 -6.02 15.56 6.70
N VAL A 97 -5.55 14.32 6.89
CA VAL A 97 -5.64 13.28 5.86
C VAL A 97 -7.10 13.01 5.52
N GLU A 98 -7.97 12.82 6.51
CA GLU A 98 -9.41 12.59 6.31
C GLU A 98 -10.10 13.73 5.55
N ARG A 99 -9.69 14.99 5.77
CA ARG A 99 -10.22 16.14 5.02
C ARG A 99 -9.67 16.26 3.60
N MET A 100 -8.51 15.68 3.37
CA MET A 100 -7.89 15.70 2.04
C MET A 100 -8.34 14.54 1.15
N THR A 101 -8.74 13.41 1.70
CA THR A 101 -9.06 12.21 0.92
C THR A 101 -10.34 12.32 0.07
N PRO A 102 -11.43 13.03 0.46
CA PRO A 102 -12.64 13.17 -0.36
C PRO A 102 -12.53 14.17 -1.52
N TRP A 103 -11.40 14.78 -1.72
CA TRP A 103 -11.19 15.95 -2.58
C TRP A 103 -11.76 15.86 -4.01
N ARG A 104 -11.97 14.68 -4.56
CA ARG A 104 -12.50 14.48 -5.91
C ARG A 104 -13.82 13.71 -5.95
N ALA A 105 -14.64 13.80 -4.94
CA ALA A 105 -15.95 13.13 -4.93
C ALA A 105 -16.81 13.47 -6.18
N GLU A 106 -16.60 14.65 -6.76
CA GLU A 106 -17.31 15.12 -7.96
C GLU A 106 -16.57 14.88 -9.28
N ALA A 107 -15.25 14.58 -9.24
CA ALA A 107 -14.45 14.38 -10.42
C ALA A 107 -14.70 13.01 -11.03
N ARG A 108 -15.52 13.00 -12.12
CA ARG A 108 -15.63 11.94 -13.12
C ARG A 108 -15.47 10.52 -12.57
N ALA A 109 -16.51 10.01 -11.92
CA ALA A 109 -16.68 8.58 -11.77
C ALA A 109 -16.89 8.01 -13.20
N GLU A 110 -15.81 7.69 -13.90
CA GLU A 110 -15.89 6.80 -15.06
C GLU A 110 -16.38 5.46 -14.55
N GLN A 111 -17.68 5.27 -14.69
CA GLN A 111 -18.38 4.12 -14.13
C GLN A 111 -18.15 2.93 -15.06
N TRP A 112 -17.36 1.99 -14.59
CA TRP A 112 -17.27 0.68 -15.21
C TRP A 112 -18.56 -0.10 -14.95
N ALA A 113 -19.35 -0.27 -16.00
CA ALA A 113 -20.64 -0.95 -15.91
C ALA A 113 -21.55 -0.39 -14.80
N GLY A 114 -21.46 0.92 -14.52
CA GLY A 114 -22.20 1.57 -13.45
C GLY A 114 -21.54 1.48 -12.06
N TYR A 115 -20.29 1.04 -11.97
CA TYR A 115 -19.55 1.00 -10.71
C TYR A 115 -18.46 2.06 -10.59
N SER A 116 -18.34 2.62 -9.42
CA SER A 116 -17.13 3.30 -8.95
C SER A 116 -16.20 2.27 -8.31
N MET A 117 -15.08 1.94 -8.98
CA MET A 117 -14.15 0.93 -8.46
C MET A 117 -13.24 1.52 -7.39
N VAL A 118 -13.15 0.80 -6.26
CA VAL A 118 -12.25 1.12 -5.16
C VAL A 118 -11.37 -0.09 -4.84
N LEU A 119 -10.07 0.15 -4.74
CA LEU A 119 -9.07 -0.86 -4.40
C LEU A 119 -8.76 -0.76 -2.92
N ILE A 120 -8.81 -1.89 -2.25
CA ILE A 120 -8.51 -1.99 -0.82
C ILE A 120 -7.27 -2.85 -0.63
N ASP A 121 -6.30 -2.30 0.08
CA ASP A 121 -5.07 -3.04 0.42
C ASP A 121 -4.40 -2.40 1.64
N ALA A 122 -3.44 -3.09 2.23
CA ALA A 122 -2.62 -2.58 3.31
C ALA A 122 -1.14 -2.74 3.01
N THR A 123 -0.34 -1.82 3.53
CA THR A 123 1.11 -1.96 3.48
C THR A 123 1.69 -2.03 4.88
N THR A 124 2.59 -2.98 5.09
CA THR A 124 3.34 -3.13 6.34
C THR A 124 4.52 -2.16 6.39
N VAL A 125 4.79 -1.65 7.57
CA VAL A 125 5.93 -0.79 7.87
C VAL A 125 6.68 -1.39 9.05
N CYS A 126 8.00 -1.52 8.90
CA CYS A 126 8.88 -2.14 9.88
C CYS A 126 9.96 -1.14 10.29
N GLY A 127 10.32 -1.15 11.56
CA GLY A 127 11.45 -0.38 12.10
C GLY A 127 12.79 -0.99 11.72
N PRO A 128 13.89 -0.27 11.94
CA PRO A 128 15.24 -0.81 11.75
C PRO A 128 15.49 -2.01 12.67
N GLY A 129 15.87 -3.14 12.09
CA GLY A 129 16.15 -4.37 12.85
C GLY A 129 14.90 -5.13 13.33
N ALA A 130 13.70 -4.71 12.95
CA ALA A 130 12.49 -5.45 13.29
C ALA A 130 12.45 -6.81 12.58
N THR A 131 12.02 -7.84 13.30
CA THR A 131 11.81 -9.20 12.77
C THR A 131 10.40 -9.41 12.23
N GLY A 132 9.53 -8.39 12.31
CA GLY A 132 8.13 -8.44 11.90
C GLY A 132 7.57 -7.06 11.57
N THR A 133 6.25 -7.00 11.46
CA THR A 133 5.50 -5.76 11.20
C THR A 133 5.35 -4.96 12.49
N ASP A 134 5.70 -3.67 12.47
CA ASP A 134 5.47 -2.76 13.60
C ASP A 134 4.16 -1.97 13.44
N ALA A 135 3.83 -1.62 12.20
CA ALA A 135 2.59 -0.91 11.89
C ALA A 135 2.06 -1.29 10.50
N ARG A 136 0.77 -1.05 10.28
CA ARG A 136 0.11 -1.17 8.98
C ARG A 136 -0.59 0.12 8.61
N VAL A 137 -0.59 0.38 7.30
CA VAL A 137 -1.38 1.47 6.73
C VAL A 137 -2.36 0.85 5.74
N HIS A 138 -3.63 0.91 6.11
CA HIS A 138 -4.75 0.43 5.32
C HIS A 138 -5.26 1.57 4.45
N THR A 139 -5.56 1.31 3.18
CA THR A 139 -5.99 2.36 2.25
C THR A 139 -7.13 1.89 1.37
N LYS A 140 -8.01 2.82 1.04
CA LYS A 140 -9.02 2.71 0.00
C LYS A 140 -8.66 3.69 -1.11
N LEU A 141 -8.35 3.17 -2.30
CA LEU A 141 -7.95 3.94 -3.47
C LEU A 141 -9.06 3.90 -4.51
N ARG A 142 -9.52 5.05 -4.98
CA ARG A 142 -10.47 5.16 -6.08
C ARG A 142 -9.74 5.09 -7.42
N VAL A 143 -10.19 4.19 -8.30
CA VAL A 143 -9.51 3.92 -9.58
C VAL A 143 -9.64 5.07 -10.57
N ALA A 144 -10.78 5.75 -10.61
CA ALA A 144 -11.08 6.77 -11.61
C ALA A 144 -10.06 7.91 -11.67
N ASP A 145 -9.51 8.30 -10.52
CA ASP A 145 -8.55 9.40 -10.39
C ASP A 145 -7.29 8.99 -9.61
N MET A 146 -7.16 7.71 -9.28
CA MET A 146 -6.05 7.17 -8.49
C MET A 146 -5.86 7.86 -7.14
N ALA A 147 -6.94 8.40 -6.59
CA ALA A 147 -6.92 9.10 -5.31
C ALA A 147 -7.13 8.13 -4.14
N ILE A 148 -6.37 8.31 -3.06
CA ILE A 148 -6.69 7.69 -1.77
C ILE A 148 -7.89 8.42 -1.20
N VAL A 149 -8.97 7.70 -0.94
CA VAL A 149 -10.24 8.25 -0.40
C VAL A 149 -10.44 7.95 1.07
N GLU A 150 -9.79 6.91 1.60
CA GLU A 150 -9.74 6.62 3.03
C GLU A 150 -8.38 5.99 3.37
N ALA A 151 -7.87 6.25 4.58
CA ALA A 151 -6.68 5.62 5.09
C ALA A 151 -6.69 5.54 6.61
N GLU A 152 -6.23 4.42 7.15
CA GLU A 152 -6.10 4.17 8.59
C GLU A 152 -4.70 3.60 8.90
N VAL A 153 -4.10 4.10 9.98
CA VAL A 153 -2.84 3.57 10.53
C VAL A 153 -3.16 2.72 11.76
N THR A 154 -2.68 1.48 11.76
CA THR A 154 -2.81 0.56 12.89
C THR A 154 -1.45 0.03 13.34
N ASP A 155 -1.41 -0.60 14.49
CA ASP A 155 -0.29 -1.42 14.93
C ASP A 155 -0.16 -2.72 14.11
N ALA A 156 0.76 -3.60 14.55
CA ALA A 156 0.99 -4.91 13.93
C ALA A 156 -0.24 -5.84 13.99
N HIS A 157 -1.12 -5.65 14.99
CA HIS A 157 -2.30 -6.51 15.23
C HIS A 157 -3.50 -6.08 14.39
N GLY A 158 -3.46 -4.89 13.79
CA GLY A 158 -4.50 -4.42 12.90
C GLY A 158 -4.65 -5.31 11.65
N GLY A 159 -5.61 -6.25 11.68
CA GLY A 159 -5.88 -7.16 10.57
C GLY A 159 -6.41 -6.45 9.32
N GLU A 160 -6.17 -7.04 8.15
CA GLU A 160 -6.70 -6.57 6.86
C GLU A 160 -8.17 -6.97 6.75
N THR A 161 -9.05 -5.97 6.70
CA THR A 161 -10.49 -6.17 6.64
C THR A 161 -11.19 -5.02 5.92
N PHE A 162 -12.24 -5.32 5.17
CA PHE A 162 -13.12 -4.30 4.57
C PHE A 162 -13.89 -3.49 5.63
N LYS A 163 -14.08 -4.04 6.83
CA LYS A 163 -14.81 -3.38 7.94
C LYS A 163 -14.15 -2.09 8.43
N ARG A 164 -12.93 -1.78 7.98
CA ARG A 164 -12.24 -0.52 8.28
C ARG A 164 -12.73 0.65 7.43
N PHE A 165 -13.46 0.36 6.36
CA PHE A 165 -13.86 1.34 5.37
C PHE A 165 -15.37 1.41 5.25
N LEU A 166 -15.87 2.61 4.95
CA LEU A 166 -17.24 2.82 4.56
C LEU A 166 -17.36 2.67 3.05
N PHE A 167 -18.38 1.92 2.59
CA PHE A 167 -18.66 1.78 1.19
C PHE A 167 -19.94 2.53 0.83
N GLN A 168 -20.01 3.04 -0.40
CA GLN A 168 -21.18 3.73 -0.91
C GLN A 168 -21.93 2.82 -1.89
N PRO A 169 -23.27 2.96 -1.99
CA PRO A 169 -24.02 2.27 -3.03
C PRO A 169 -23.44 2.55 -4.43
N GLY A 170 -23.21 1.48 -5.20
CA GLY A 170 -22.60 1.55 -6.52
C GLY A 170 -21.06 1.53 -6.53
N GLU A 171 -20.40 1.40 -5.36
CA GLU A 171 -18.99 1.07 -5.33
C GLU A 171 -18.75 -0.43 -5.60
N LEU A 172 -17.61 -0.74 -6.22
CA LEU A 172 -17.07 -2.09 -6.35
C LEU A 172 -15.78 -2.19 -5.55
N ALA A 173 -15.84 -2.84 -4.38
CA ALA A 173 -14.70 -3.07 -3.52
C ALA A 173 -13.84 -4.22 -4.08
N ILE A 174 -12.60 -3.92 -4.47
CA ILE A 174 -11.66 -4.90 -5.01
C ILE A 174 -10.54 -5.13 -3.99
N GLY A 175 -10.42 -6.39 -3.52
CA GLY A 175 -9.40 -6.80 -2.55
C GLY A 175 -8.66 -8.07 -2.97
N ASP A 176 -7.57 -8.34 -2.29
CA ASP A 176 -6.80 -9.57 -2.48
C ASP A 176 -7.43 -10.77 -1.73
N ARG A 177 -6.66 -11.84 -1.59
CA ARG A 177 -7.09 -13.08 -0.94
C ARG A 177 -7.39 -12.90 0.56
N CYS A 178 -6.74 -11.95 1.24
CA CYS A 178 -6.94 -11.71 2.68
C CYS A 178 -8.34 -11.15 2.97
N TYR A 179 -8.92 -10.44 2.02
CA TYR A 179 -10.28 -9.88 2.14
C TYR A 179 -11.39 -10.89 1.80
N CYS A 180 -11.04 -12.08 1.29
CA CYS A 180 -12.01 -13.10 0.89
C CYS A 180 -12.51 -13.90 2.09
N ASN A 181 -13.34 -13.30 2.92
CA ASN A 181 -14.09 -13.99 3.98
C ASN A 181 -15.54 -13.48 4.02
N ALA A 182 -16.45 -14.29 4.56
CA ALA A 182 -17.88 -14.00 4.53
C ALA A 182 -18.24 -12.68 5.23
N GLY A 183 -17.62 -12.38 6.38
CA GLY A 183 -17.88 -11.15 7.11
C GLY A 183 -17.41 -9.88 6.41
N ASN A 184 -16.33 -9.94 5.64
CA ASN A 184 -15.90 -8.83 4.80
C ASN A 184 -16.87 -8.58 3.64
N ILE A 185 -17.30 -9.65 2.99
CA ILE A 185 -18.23 -9.55 1.86
C ILE A 185 -19.60 -9.07 2.33
N ALA A 186 -20.10 -9.59 3.46
CA ALA A 186 -21.35 -9.15 4.09
C ALA A 186 -21.32 -7.63 4.35
N HIS A 187 -20.25 -7.13 5.00
CA HIS A 187 -20.11 -5.71 5.28
C HIS A 187 -20.19 -4.82 4.03
N VAL A 188 -19.57 -5.22 2.92
CA VAL A 188 -19.66 -4.47 1.65
C VAL A 188 -21.09 -4.47 1.11
N VAL A 189 -21.77 -5.63 1.16
CA VAL A 189 -23.15 -5.79 0.69
C VAL A 189 -24.13 -4.99 1.57
N GLU A 190 -23.96 -5.01 2.89
CA GLU A 190 -24.74 -4.22 3.85
C GLU A 190 -24.65 -2.71 3.58
N CYS A 191 -23.49 -2.24 3.09
CA CYS A 191 -23.31 -0.86 2.64
C CYS A 191 -23.97 -0.55 1.28
N GLY A 192 -24.60 -1.53 0.61
CA GLY A 192 -25.19 -1.37 -0.72
C GLY A 192 -24.17 -1.39 -1.87
N ALA A 193 -22.96 -1.84 -1.60
CA ALA A 193 -21.85 -1.97 -2.55
C ALA A 193 -21.67 -3.43 -2.98
N ASP A 194 -20.78 -3.66 -3.97
CA ASP A 194 -20.42 -4.99 -4.42
C ASP A 194 -18.93 -5.29 -4.15
N ALA A 195 -18.61 -6.56 -3.93
CA ALA A 195 -17.27 -7.05 -3.69
C ALA A 195 -16.71 -7.86 -4.87
N LEU A 196 -15.42 -7.73 -5.14
CA LEU A 196 -14.64 -8.55 -6.07
C LEU A 196 -13.31 -8.91 -5.44
N VAL A 197 -13.14 -10.16 -5.03
CA VAL A 197 -11.96 -10.58 -4.28
C VAL A 197 -11.29 -11.80 -4.90
N ARG A 198 -9.98 -11.95 -4.68
CA ARG A 198 -9.28 -13.19 -5.00
C ARG A 198 -9.83 -14.30 -4.10
N PHE A 199 -10.31 -15.37 -4.70
CA PHE A 199 -10.92 -16.47 -3.97
C PHE A 199 -9.93 -17.13 -2.99
N ASN A 200 -10.42 -17.39 -1.77
CA ASN A 200 -9.74 -18.14 -0.73
C ASN A 200 -10.71 -19.11 -0.05
N GLY A 201 -10.68 -20.35 -0.47
CA GLY A 201 -11.59 -21.37 0.06
C GLY A 201 -11.37 -21.74 1.54
N TYR A 202 -10.23 -21.35 2.14
CA TYR A 202 -9.97 -21.60 3.56
C TYR A 202 -10.65 -20.59 4.49
N SER A 203 -10.98 -19.41 3.98
CA SER A 203 -11.55 -18.30 4.78
C SER A 203 -13.04 -18.12 4.56
N LEU A 204 -13.67 -18.97 3.76
CA LEU A 204 -15.09 -18.94 3.43
C LEU A 204 -15.77 -20.24 3.89
N PRO A 205 -17.05 -20.16 4.30
CA PRO A 205 -17.88 -21.35 4.38
C PRO A 205 -18.02 -22.00 2.99
N PRO A 206 -18.40 -23.28 2.91
CA PRO A 206 -18.57 -23.98 1.64
C PRO A 206 -19.52 -23.22 0.71
N LEU A 207 -19.03 -22.88 -0.50
CA LEU A 207 -19.88 -22.26 -1.51
C LEU A 207 -20.88 -23.31 -2.04
N GLN A 208 -22.16 -22.96 -2.05
CA GLN A 208 -23.24 -23.80 -2.54
C GLN A 208 -23.59 -23.44 -3.98
N LEU A 209 -23.71 -24.43 -4.85
CA LEU A 209 -24.16 -24.26 -6.23
C LEU A 209 -25.69 -24.14 -6.33
N ALA A 210 -26.18 -23.45 -7.34
CA ALA A 210 -27.62 -23.23 -7.54
C ALA A 210 -28.44 -24.54 -7.70
N HIS A 211 -27.80 -25.59 -8.19
CA HIS A 211 -28.41 -26.92 -8.38
C HIS A 211 -28.14 -27.88 -7.23
N GLY A 212 -27.60 -27.39 -6.12
CA GLY A 212 -27.25 -28.16 -4.93
C GLY A 212 -25.80 -28.66 -4.94
N GLY A 213 -25.33 -28.94 -3.74
CA GLY A 213 -23.95 -29.38 -3.50
C GLY A 213 -22.93 -28.27 -3.34
N SER A 214 -21.84 -28.61 -2.64
CA SER A 214 -20.72 -27.68 -2.42
C SER A 214 -19.81 -27.59 -3.62
N LEU A 215 -19.32 -26.37 -3.92
CA LEU A 215 -18.35 -26.14 -4.98
C LEU A 215 -16.95 -26.60 -4.56
N ASP A 216 -16.39 -27.59 -5.28
CA ASP A 216 -14.93 -27.78 -5.32
C ASP A 216 -14.34 -26.84 -6.39
N ALA A 217 -13.79 -25.71 -5.94
CA ALA A 217 -13.28 -24.66 -6.81
C ALA A 217 -12.14 -25.14 -7.73
N LEU A 218 -11.27 -26.02 -7.23
CA LEU A 218 -10.15 -26.55 -8.01
C LEU A 218 -10.63 -27.57 -9.04
N ALA A 219 -11.48 -28.51 -8.64
CA ALA A 219 -12.06 -29.50 -9.54
C ALA A 219 -12.86 -28.84 -10.68
N ALA A 220 -13.69 -27.86 -10.34
CA ALA A 220 -14.47 -27.09 -11.32
C ALA A 220 -13.58 -26.33 -12.33
N SER A 221 -12.38 -25.92 -11.91
CA SER A 221 -11.45 -25.17 -12.76
C SER A 221 -10.57 -26.07 -13.65
N ARG A 222 -10.40 -27.34 -13.33
CA ARG A 222 -9.50 -28.28 -14.06
C ARG A 222 -9.82 -28.41 -15.55
N GLY A 223 -11.11 -28.41 -15.90
CA GLY A 223 -11.58 -28.54 -17.28
C GLY A 223 -11.38 -27.32 -18.15
N LEU A 224 -10.94 -26.19 -17.59
CA LEU A 224 -10.74 -24.97 -18.36
C LEU A 224 -9.55 -25.08 -19.33
N ARG A 225 -9.77 -24.67 -20.58
CA ARG A 225 -8.69 -24.42 -21.54
C ARG A 225 -7.94 -23.15 -21.16
N GLU A 226 -6.79 -22.88 -21.74
CA GLU A 226 -6.08 -21.61 -21.58
C GLU A 226 -7.03 -20.45 -21.96
N GLU A 227 -7.06 -19.44 -21.11
CA GLU A 227 -7.94 -18.28 -21.22
C GLU A 227 -9.45 -18.59 -21.19
N GLY A 228 -9.84 -19.85 -21.04
CA GLY A 228 -11.23 -20.24 -20.80
C GLY A 228 -11.74 -19.62 -19.49
N VAL A 229 -13.00 -19.21 -19.48
CA VAL A 229 -13.65 -18.55 -18.33
C VAL A 229 -14.78 -19.41 -17.80
N LEU A 230 -14.74 -19.71 -16.50
CA LEU A 230 -15.83 -20.32 -15.74
C LEU A 230 -16.55 -19.21 -14.96
N ASP A 231 -17.87 -19.29 -14.89
CA ASP A 231 -18.71 -18.33 -14.17
C ASP A 231 -19.91 -19.08 -13.59
N LEU A 232 -19.86 -19.35 -12.29
CA LEU A 232 -20.86 -20.12 -11.56
C LEU A 232 -21.57 -19.26 -10.52
N PRO A 233 -22.92 -19.20 -10.53
CA PRO A 233 -23.66 -18.63 -9.42
C PRO A 233 -23.49 -19.50 -8.18
N VAL A 234 -23.19 -18.87 -7.05
CA VAL A 234 -22.96 -19.51 -5.76
C VAL A 234 -23.66 -18.78 -4.64
N THR A 235 -23.89 -19.49 -3.55
CA THR A 235 -24.33 -18.88 -2.28
C THR A 235 -23.45 -19.37 -1.14
N PHE A 236 -23.33 -18.57 -0.08
CA PHE A 236 -22.60 -18.92 1.14
C PHE A 236 -23.24 -18.24 2.36
N GLU A 237 -23.03 -18.81 3.51
CA GLU A 237 -23.66 -18.39 4.76
C GLU A 237 -22.78 -17.37 5.51
N HIS A 238 -23.40 -16.39 6.15
CA HIS A 238 -22.78 -15.50 7.12
C HIS A 238 -23.78 -15.20 8.25
N GLY A 239 -23.57 -15.78 9.45
CA GLY A 239 -24.58 -15.78 10.48
C GLY A 239 -25.86 -16.47 9.99
N ASP A 240 -26.98 -15.79 10.13
CA ASP A 240 -28.30 -16.27 9.66
C ASP A 240 -28.61 -15.86 8.21
N GLU A 241 -27.70 -15.12 7.57
CA GLU A 241 -27.89 -14.60 6.22
C GLU A 241 -27.26 -15.51 5.16
N ARG A 242 -27.95 -15.62 4.02
CA ARG A 242 -27.43 -16.28 2.83
C ARG A 242 -27.03 -15.26 1.79
N LEU A 243 -25.74 -15.07 1.60
CA LEU A 243 -25.17 -14.19 0.60
C LEU A 243 -25.16 -14.86 -0.78
N ARG A 244 -25.45 -14.07 -1.81
CA ARG A 244 -25.35 -14.48 -3.22
C ARG A 244 -24.07 -13.96 -3.81
N GLY A 245 -23.43 -14.78 -4.64
CA GLY A 245 -22.23 -14.40 -5.36
C GLY A 245 -22.02 -15.21 -6.61
N ARG A 246 -20.89 -14.98 -7.25
CA ARG A 246 -20.43 -15.71 -8.43
C ARG A 246 -18.99 -16.13 -8.21
N PHE A 247 -18.72 -17.39 -8.42
CA PHE A 247 -17.36 -17.92 -8.53
C PHE A 247 -16.91 -17.81 -10.00
N ILE A 248 -15.83 -17.06 -10.23
CA ILE A 248 -15.26 -16.86 -11.57
C ILE A 248 -13.85 -17.43 -11.57
N ALA A 249 -13.54 -18.23 -12.58
CA ALA A 249 -12.18 -18.76 -12.73
C ALA A 249 -11.71 -18.66 -14.19
N THR A 250 -10.41 -18.48 -14.38
CA THR A 250 -9.74 -18.60 -15.68
C THR A 250 -8.41 -19.31 -15.51
N ARG A 251 -8.04 -20.10 -16.51
CA ARG A 251 -6.73 -20.75 -16.56
C ARG A 251 -5.70 -19.76 -17.10
N LEU A 252 -4.57 -19.65 -16.40
CA LEU A 252 -3.45 -18.84 -16.86
C LEU A 252 -2.76 -19.48 -18.06
N PRO A 253 -2.20 -18.68 -18.97
CA PRO A 253 -1.27 -19.15 -19.98
C PRO A 253 -0.13 -19.96 -19.33
N ARG A 254 0.34 -21.02 -20.01
CA ARG A 254 1.31 -21.97 -19.45
C ARG A 254 2.54 -21.28 -18.83
N ALA A 255 3.07 -20.25 -19.48
CA ALA A 255 4.24 -19.53 -18.99
C ALA A 255 3.96 -18.77 -17.68
N ASP A 256 2.78 -18.15 -17.57
CA ASP A 256 2.38 -17.38 -16.38
C ASP A 256 2.02 -18.32 -15.22
N ALA A 257 1.41 -19.48 -15.53
CA ALA A 257 1.13 -20.53 -14.55
C ALA A 257 2.42 -21.11 -13.95
N GLU A 258 3.45 -21.33 -14.77
CA GLU A 258 4.74 -21.80 -14.27
C GLU A 258 5.45 -20.76 -13.40
N GLU A 259 5.39 -19.50 -13.78
CA GLU A 259 5.93 -18.41 -12.96
C GLU A 259 5.20 -18.29 -11.61
N ALA A 260 3.86 -18.43 -11.61
CA ALA A 260 3.06 -18.44 -10.39
C ALA A 260 3.45 -19.63 -9.49
N ARG A 261 3.62 -20.84 -10.04
CA ARG A 261 4.08 -22.01 -9.29
C ARG A 261 5.48 -21.84 -8.71
N LYS A 262 6.41 -21.20 -9.43
CA LYS A 262 7.74 -20.88 -8.91
C LYS A 262 7.67 -19.96 -7.68
N ARG A 263 6.78 -18.95 -7.71
CA ARG A 263 6.55 -18.05 -6.55
C ARG A 263 6.02 -18.82 -5.36
N VAL A 264 5.00 -19.65 -5.56
CA VAL A 264 4.42 -20.49 -4.50
C VAL A 264 5.47 -21.42 -3.88
N ARG A 265 6.32 -22.07 -4.70
CA ARG A 265 7.43 -22.89 -4.18
C ARG A 265 8.43 -22.07 -3.39
N LYS A 266 8.72 -20.84 -3.81
CA LYS A 266 9.64 -19.95 -3.09
C LYS A 266 9.07 -19.51 -1.73
N GLU A 267 7.76 -19.29 -1.65
CA GLU A 267 7.09 -18.83 -0.42
C GLU A 267 6.90 -19.97 0.59
N HIS A 268 6.54 -21.15 0.12
CA HIS A 268 6.17 -22.28 1.00
C HIS A 268 7.26 -23.38 1.13
N GLY A 269 8.34 -23.26 0.39
CA GLY A 269 9.45 -24.23 0.43
C GLY A 269 9.03 -25.65 0.03
N ALA A 270 9.60 -26.65 0.69
CA ALA A 270 9.37 -28.07 0.41
C ALA A 270 7.98 -28.57 0.86
N GLN A 271 7.26 -27.83 1.68
CA GLN A 271 5.95 -28.21 2.25
C GLN A 271 4.75 -27.80 1.39
N VAL A 272 4.99 -27.34 0.16
CA VAL A 272 3.91 -26.92 -0.72
C VAL A 272 3.05 -28.12 -1.16
N SER A 273 1.72 -28.04 -0.94
CA SER A 273 0.81 -29.10 -1.35
C SER A 273 0.63 -29.12 -2.88
N PRO A 274 0.41 -30.32 -3.48
CA PRO A 274 0.10 -30.43 -4.91
C PRO A 274 -1.11 -29.58 -5.34
N ALA A 275 -2.16 -29.54 -4.50
CA ALA A 275 -3.36 -28.76 -4.75
C ALA A 275 -3.06 -27.24 -4.79
N LEU A 276 -2.18 -26.73 -3.92
CA LEU A 276 -1.77 -25.32 -3.93
C LEU A 276 -0.97 -24.99 -5.20
N LEU A 277 -0.07 -25.87 -5.63
CA LEU A 277 0.66 -25.71 -6.89
C LEU A 277 -0.26 -25.76 -8.11
N GLU A 278 -1.24 -26.65 -8.10
CA GLU A 278 -2.24 -26.73 -9.16
C GLU A 278 -3.07 -25.45 -9.22
N SER A 279 -3.59 -25.00 -8.07
CA SER A 279 -4.40 -23.77 -7.97
C SER A 279 -3.68 -22.50 -8.43
N ALA A 280 -2.34 -22.48 -8.33
CA ALA A 280 -1.52 -21.37 -8.83
C ALA A 280 -1.60 -21.20 -10.35
N GLY A 281 -2.05 -22.21 -11.09
CA GLY A 281 -2.31 -22.13 -12.54
C GLY A 281 -3.60 -21.42 -12.93
N PHE A 282 -4.38 -20.95 -11.95
CA PHE A 282 -5.67 -20.30 -12.18
C PHE A 282 -5.77 -18.94 -11.50
N VAL A 283 -6.55 -18.05 -12.08
CA VAL A 283 -7.12 -16.89 -11.39
C VAL A 283 -8.53 -17.27 -10.98
N MET A 284 -8.77 -17.32 -9.67
CA MET A 284 -10.09 -17.61 -9.10
C MET A 284 -10.58 -16.39 -8.32
N LEU A 285 -11.78 -15.94 -8.58
CA LEU A 285 -12.40 -14.77 -7.98
C LEU A 285 -13.74 -15.14 -7.37
N LEU A 286 -14.12 -14.43 -6.32
CA LEU A 286 -15.48 -14.40 -5.80
C LEU A 286 -15.99 -12.96 -5.92
N THR A 287 -17.23 -12.80 -6.40
CA THR A 287 -17.85 -11.48 -6.53
C THR A 287 -19.34 -11.52 -6.20
N THR A 288 -19.86 -10.43 -5.67
CA THR A 288 -21.31 -10.23 -5.49
C THR A 288 -21.97 -9.54 -6.70
N VAL A 289 -21.15 -9.02 -7.64
CA VAL A 289 -21.63 -8.32 -8.83
C VAL A 289 -22.55 -9.23 -9.65
N PRO A 290 -23.80 -8.82 -9.95
CA PRO A 290 -24.69 -9.57 -10.82
C PRO A 290 -24.13 -9.74 -12.24
N ARG A 291 -24.44 -10.87 -12.90
CA ARG A 291 -23.95 -11.16 -14.26
C ARG A 291 -24.44 -10.14 -15.28
N GLU A 292 -25.65 -9.64 -15.06
CA GLU A 292 -26.33 -8.65 -15.93
C GLU A 292 -25.59 -7.30 -15.89
N ARG A 293 -24.96 -6.97 -14.78
CA ARG A 293 -24.18 -5.73 -14.63
C ARG A 293 -22.76 -5.88 -15.18
N MET A 294 -22.11 -7.02 -14.90
CA MET A 294 -20.73 -7.20 -15.35
C MET A 294 -20.43 -8.67 -15.71
N THR A 295 -19.97 -8.91 -16.93
CA THR A 295 -19.55 -10.24 -17.38
C THR A 295 -18.33 -10.74 -16.61
N ALA A 296 -18.11 -12.06 -16.59
CA ALA A 296 -16.93 -12.65 -15.95
C ALA A 296 -15.61 -12.09 -16.50
N SER A 297 -15.52 -11.90 -17.81
CA SER A 297 -14.32 -11.29 -18.44
C SER A 297 -14.06 -9.86 -17.96
N LYS A 298 -15.12 -9.05 -17.78
CA LYS A 298 -15.00 -7.71 -17.21
C LYS A 298 -14.59 -7.75 -15.73
N CYS A 299 -15.11 -8.71 -14.94
CA CYS A 299 -14.64 -8.91 -13.55
C CYS A 299 -13.15 -9.28 -13.49
N LEU A 300 -12.68 -10.17 -14.37
CA LEU A 300 -11.27 -10.54 -14.47
C LEU A 300 -10.40 -9.33 -14.87
N LEU A 301 -10.89 -8.48 -15.78
CA LEU A 301 -10.18 -7.26 -16.17
C LEU A 301 -10.17 -6.23 -15.05
N ALA A 302 -11.30 -6.01 -14.35
CA ALA A 302 -11.39 -5.13 -13.19
C ALA A 302 -10.43 -5.56 -12.07
N TYR A 303 -10.34 -6.87 -11.82
CA TYR A 303 -9.42 -7.39 -10.82
C TYR A 303 -7.93 -7.11 -11.14
N ARG A 304 -7.54 -7.00 -12.40
CA ARG A 304 -6.17 -6.60 -12.77
C ARG A 304 -5.81 -5.21 -12.28
N LEU A 305 -6.78 -4.33 -12.11
CA LEU A 305 -6.56 -2.97 -11.60
C LEU A 305 -6.07 -2.97 -10.15
N ARG A 306 -6.30 -4.04 -9.39
CA ARG A 306 -5.77 -4.18 -8.02
C ARG A 306 -4.27 -3.89 -7.93
N TRP A 307 -3.51 -4.18 -8.98
CA TRP A 307 -2.08 -3.87 -9.04
C TRP A 307 -1.75 -2.37 -8.86
N GLN A 308 -2.69 -1.48 -9.15
CA GLN A 308 -2.46 -0.03 -9.06
C GLN A 308 -2.22 0.42 -7.61
N ILE A 309 -2.88 -0.19 -6.63
CA ILE A 309 -2.65 0.15 -5.22
C ILE A 309 -1.25 -0.28 -4.76
N GLU A 310 -0.72 -1.40 -5.26
CA GLU A 310 0.66 -1.81 -5.00
C GLU A 310 1.67 -0.82 -5.61
N LEU A 311 1.37 -0.27 -6.79
CA LEU A 311 2.20 0.78 -7.41
C LEU A 311 2.16 2.05 -6.59
N GLN A 312 1.00 2.42 -6.04
CA GLN A 312 0.86 3.56 -5.14
C GLN A 312 1.73 3.39 -3.89
N PHE A 313 1.69 2.22 -3.24
CA PHE A 313 2.57 1.94 -2.11
C PHE A 313 4.05 1.98 -2.48
N LYS A 314 4.44 1.45 -3.62
CA LYS A 314 5.84 1.53 -4.12
C LYS A 314 6.26 2.99 -4.32
N ARG A 315 5.38 3.81 -4.88
CA ARG A 315 5.60 5.24 -5.09
C ARG A 315 5.81 5.97 -3.75
N TRP A 316 4.94 5.75 -2.76
CA TRP A 316 5.09 6.35 -1.43
C TRP A 316 6.35 5.87 -0.70
N LYS A 317 6.65 4.58 -0.79
CA LYS A 317 7.90 4.03 -0.23
C LYS A 317 9.14 4.67 -0.85
N SER A 318 9.12 4.91 -2.17
CA SER A 318 10.23 5.54 -2.88
C SER A 318 10.32 7.05 -2.64
N LEU A 319 9.22 7.79 -2.75
CA LEU A 319 9.23 9.26 -2.71
C LEU A 319 9.23 9.81 -1.28
N CYS A 320 8.43 9.22 -0.39
CA CYS A 320 8.27 9.71 0.98
C CYS A 320 9.07 8.90 2.01
N GLY A 321 9.79 7.84 1.59
CA GLY A 321 10.45 6.93 2.52
C GLY A 321 9.45 6.28 3.48
N PHE A 322 8.27 5.91 3.00
CA PHE A 322 7.14 5.41 3.80
C PHE A 322 7.46 4.12 4.57
N HIS A 323 8.47 3.37 4.14
CA HIS A 323 8.97 2.15 4.79
C HIS A 323 9.95 2.41 5.94
N ARG A 324 10.34 3.66 6.20
CA ARG A 324 11.32 4.01 7.22
C ARG A 324 10.59 4.51 8.45
N LEU A 325 10.63 3.73 9.53
CA LEU A 325 10.26 4.21 10.85
C LEU A 325 11.48 4.78 11.56
N PRO A 326 11.32 5.88 12.31
CA PRO A 326 12.34 6.30 13.26
C PRO A 326 12.40 5.27 14.40
N ASN A 327 13.54 5.17 15.05
CA ASN A 327 13.70 4.31 16.24
C ASN A 327 13.03 4.97 17.46
N TYR A 328 11.70 5.20 17.40
CA TYR A 328 10.89 5.87 18.40
C TYR A 328 9.85 4.94 19.03
N ARG A 329 9.27 5.41 20.14
CA ARG A 329 8.18 4.74 20.83
C ARG A 329 6.90 4.73 19.99
N ASP A 330 6.03 3.79 20.28
CA ASP A 330 4.75 3.57 19.55
C ASP A 330 3.89 4.83 19.38
N ASP A 331 3.88 5.72 20.40
CA ASP A 331 3.12 6.98 20.38
C ASP A 331 3.61 8.01 19.34
N THR A 332 4.84 7.88 18.83
CA THR A 332 5.37 8.72 17.76
C THR A 332 5.28 8.08 16.39
N ILE A 333 5.20 6.76 16.31
CA ILE A 333 5.10 6.01 15.05
C ILE A 333 3.83 6.40 14.30
N VAL A 334 2.69 6.46 14.99
CA VAL A 334 1.40 6.83 14.38
C VAL A 334 1.45 8.24 13.79
N ALA A 335 1.97 9.21 14.54
CA ALA A 335 2.13 10.58 14.04
C ALA A 335 3.11 10.66 12.86
N TRP A 336 4.19 9.90 12.90
CA TRP A 336 5.15 9.80 11.80
C TRP A 336 4.51 9.24 10.53
N LEU A 337 3.72 8.18 10.64
CA LEU A 337 3.05 7.57 9.49
C LEU A 337 1.96 8.48 8.91
N TYR A 338 1.15 9.14 9.76
CA TYR A 338 0.19 10.13 9.26
C TYR A 338 0.87 11.35 8.62
N ALA A 339 2.01 11.80 9.13
CA ALA A 339 2.77 12.87 8.49
C ALA A 339 3.29 12.46 7.10
N LYS A 340 3.77 11.23 6.95
CA LYS A 340 4.18 10.68 5.64
C LYS A 340 3.01 10.47 4.72
N LEU A 341 1.88 9.99 5.24
CA LEU A 341 0.65 9.82 4.48
C LEU A 341 0.13 11.17 3.97
N LEU A 342 0.11 12.19 4.84
CA LEU A 342 -0.23 13.56 4.47
C LEU A 342 0.68 14.08 3.35
N LEU A 343 2.00 13.87 3.47
CA LEU A 343 2.94 14.25 2.42
C LEU A 343 2.68 13.48 1.11
N GLY A 344 2.40 12.19 1.19
CA GLY A 344 2.04 11.36 0.03
C GLY A 344 0.80 11.89 -0.70
N VAL A 345 -0.28 12.19 0.05
CA VAL A 345 -1.52 12.77 -0.50
C VAL A 345 -1.29 14.16 -1.10
N LEU A 346 -0.48 15.00 -0.46
CA LEU A 346 -0.09 16.31 -0.99
C LEU A 346 0.66 16.17 -2.32
N LEU A 347 1.63 15.28 -2.40
CA LEU A 347 2.39 15.03 -3.65
C LEU A 347 1.50 14.46 -4.76
N ASP A 348 0.54 13.62 -4.42
CA ASP A 348 -0.43 13.09 -5.38
C ASP A 348 -1.31 14.22 -5.94
N ARG A 349 -1.82 15.12 -5.09
CA ARG A 349 -2.58 16.32 -5.52
C ARG A 349 -1.76 17.22 -6.43
N MET A 350 -0.54 17.57 -6.01
CA MET A 350 0.37 18.40 -6.82
C MET A 350 0.72 17.77 -8.17
N SER A 351 0.79 16.44 -8.25
CA SER A 351 1.09 15.74 -9.50
C SER A 351 -0.09 15.71 -10.45
N VAL A 352 -1.30 15.70 -9.94
CA VAL A 352 -2.53 15.73 -10.76
C VAL A 352 -2.72 17.11 -11.41
N ASP A 353 -2.53 18.20 -10.68
CA ASP A 353 -2.66 19.55 -11.26
C ASP A 353 -1.64 19.79 -12.37
N ARG A 354 -0.50 19.09 -12.33
CA ARG A 354 0.49 19.10 -13.43
C ARG A 354 0.15 18.11 -14.55
N SER A 355 -0.74 17.15 -14.33
CA SER A 355 -1.08 16.08 -15.28
C SER A 355 -2.26 16.40 -16.20
N GLU A 356 -2.81 17.62 -16.16
CA GLU A 356 -3.66 18.11 -17.25
C GLU A 356 -2.95 18.06 -18.63
N LEU A 357 -1.63 17.80 -18.60
CA LEU A 357 -0.80 17.54 -19.77
C LEU A 357 -0.66 16.05 -20.14
N SER A 358 -1.17 15.11 -19.34
CA SER A 358 -1.12 13.68 -19.64
C SER A 358 -2.50 13.19 -20.08
N PRO A 359 -2.61 12.48 -21.22
CA PRO A 359 -3.89 11.97 -21.67
C PRO A 359 -4.48 11.00 -20.62
N PRO A 360 -5.81 10.97 -20.45
CA PRO A 360 -6.46 10.05 -19.52
C PRO A 360 -6.07 8.62 -19.88
N VAL A 361 -5.75 7.81 -18.86
CA VAL A 361 -5.48 6.39 -19.06
C VAL A 361 -6.76 5.74 -19.60
N GLN A 362 -6.78 5.41 -20.88
CA GLN A 362 -7.83 4.62 -21.48
C GLN A 362 -7.69 3.19 -20.93
N LEU A 363 -8.55 2.83 -19.98
CA LEU A 363 -8.55 1.53 -19.32
C LEU A 363 -8.75 0.35 -20.28
N GLU A 364 -9.28 0.61 -21.48
CA GLU A 364 -9.39 -0.37 -22.56
C GLU A 364 -8.06 -0.72 -23.22
N ALA A 365 -7.05 0.12 -23.08
CA ALA A 365 -5.75 0.00 -23.73
C ALA A 365 -4.62 -0.50 -22.80
N ILE A 366 -4.91 -1.16 -21.66
CA ILE A 366 -3.87 -1.78 -20.86
C ILE A 366 -3.37 -3.02 -21.62
N PRO A 367 -2.23 -2.94 -22.32
CA PRO A 367 -1.69 -4.11 -23.03
C PRO A 367 -1.38 -5.22 -22.01
N PRO A 368 -1.49 -6.49 -22.38
CA PRO A 368 -0.97 -7.59 -21.57
C PRO A 368 0.49 -7.24 -21.23
N GLN A 369 0.84 -7.31 -19.96
CA GLN A 369 2.12 -6.84 -19.40
C GLN A 369 3.27 -7.13 -20.36
N ALA A 370 3.85 -6.06 -20.94
CA ALA A 370 5.03 -6.21 -21.79
C ALA A 370 6.11 -6.88 -20.95
N ARG A 371 6.40 -8.14 -21.26
CA ARG A 371 7.48 -8.92 -20.65
C ARG A 371 8.74 -8.06 -20.76
N LYS A 372 9.26 -7.53 -19.65
CA LYS A 372 10.62 -7.05 -19.60
C LYS A 372 11.51 -8.24 -19.97
N ARG A 373 11.85 -8.36 -21.24
CA ARG A 373 12.97 -9.19 -21.69
C ARG A 373 14.17 -8.72 -20.89
N ARG A 374 14.54 -9.48 -19.88
CA ARG A 374 15.83 -9.36 -19.23
C ARG A 374 16.88 -9.56 -20.33
N ARG A 375 17.41 -8.47 -20.88
CA ARG A 375 18.60 -8.53 -21.71
C ARG A 375 19.64 -9.28 -20.87
N ARG A 376 19.96 -10.50 -21.25
CA ARG A 376 21.19 -11.16 -20.84
C ARG A 376 22.29 -10.17 -21.20
N ARG A 377 22.97 -9.61 -20.22
CA ARG A 377 24.26 -9.00 -20.44
C ARG A 377 25.11 -10.13 -21.03
N SER A 378 25.45 -10.01 -22.31
CA SER A 378 26.50 -10.78 -22.92
C SER A 378 27.77 -10.52 -22.11
N ALA A 379 28.39 -11.59 -21.67
CA ALA A 379 29.72 -11.52 -21.06
C ALA A 379 30.62 -10.66 -21.94
N ALA A 380 31.26 -9.69 -21.34
CA ALA A 380 32.38 -8.99 -22.00
C ALA A 380 33.51 -9.98 -22.29
N PRO A 381 34.23 -9.85 -23.40
CA PRO A 381 35.32 -10.72 -23.68
C PRO A 381 36.45 -10.49 -22.64
N SER A 382 37.00 -11.60 -22.16
CA SER A 382 38.17 -11.65 -21.31
C SER A 382 39.35 -10.99 -22.02
N GLU A 383 39.94 -9.97 -21.40
CA GLU A 383 41.26 -9.47 -21.79
C GLU A 383 42.35 -10.52 -21.53
N PRO A 384 43.41 -10.56 -22.35
CA PRO A 384 44.45 -11.58 -22.24
C PRO A 384 45.37 -11.30 -21.04
N ALA A 385 45.81 -12.39 -20.43
CA ALA A 385 46.79 -12.42 -19.36
C ALA A 385 48.11 -11.76 -19.79
N VAL A 386 48.62 -10.86 -18.95
CA VAL A 386 50.01 -10.37 -18.99
C VAL A 386 50.82 -11.25 -18.05
N GLU A 387 51.79 -11.93 -18.63
CA GLU A 387 52.82 -12.72 -17.95
C GLU A 387 53.76 -11.87 -17.11
N GLY A 388 54.12 -12.40 -15.96
CA GLY A 388 55.51 -12.39 -15.44
C GLY A 388 55.97 -11.18 -14.67
N HIS A 389 56.15 -11.36 -13.36
CA HIS A 389 57.47 -11.23 -12.74
C HIS A 389 57.43 -11.77 -11.31
N GLU A 390 58.18 -12.86 -11.14
CA GLU A 390 58.62 -13.38 -9.83
C GLU A 390 59.53 -12.38 -9.13
N HIS A 391 59.33 -12.17 -7.82
CA HIS A 391 60.42 -11.90 -6.86
C HIS A 391 60.06 -12.48 -5.50
N PRO A 392 61.10 -12.86 -4.68
CA PRO A 392 61.05 -14.02 -3.84
C PRO A 392 60.68 -13.72 -2.36
N VAL A 393 60.27 -14.78 -1.74
CA VAL A 393 59.98 -14.93 -0.30
C VAL A 393 61.25 -14.80 0.54
N PRO A 394 61.23 -14.24 1.75
CA PRO A 394 62.01 -14.76 2.84
C PRO A 394 61.17 -15.48 3.89
N ASP A 395 61.57 -16.68 4.12
CA ASP A 395 61.30 -17.58 5.22
C ASP A 395 61.74 -16.94 6.55
N ASP A 396 60.91 -16.90 7.57
CA ASP A 396 61.40 -16.97 8.94
C ASP A 396 60.41 -17.66 9.88
N ARG A 397 60.96 -18.67 10.50
CA ARG A 397 60.34 -19.60 11.47
C ARG A 397 60.35 -19.01 12.86
N GLY A 398 59.37 -19.28 13.64
CA GLY A 398 59.46 -19.13 15.08
C GLY A 398 58.15 -19.17 15.83
N GLY A 399 57.69 -20.33 16.28
CA GLY A 399 56.75 -20.44 17.40
C GLY A 399 57.51 -20.26 18.75
N PRO A 400 56.93 -20.50 19.94
CA PRO A 400 55.74 -21.34 20.25
C PRO A 400 54.75 -20.75 21.29
N ALA A 401 53.65 -21.45 21.42
CA ALA A 401 52.73 -21.65 22.56
C ALA A 401 52.90 -20.89 23.89
N ALA A 402 51.76 -20.41 24.43
CA ALA A 402 51.39 -20.61 25.85
C ALA A 402 49.89 -20.38 26.09
N THR A 403 49.25 -21.39 26.59
CA THR A 403 48.01 -21.53 27.34
C THR A 403 47.86 -20.54 28.51
N LEU A 404 46.59 -20.15 28.83
CA LEU A 404 45.87 -20.30 30.13
C LEU A 404 44.73 -19.29 30.20
N SER A 405 43.54 -19.79 30.26
CA SER A 405 42.49 -19.76 31.30
C SER A 405 42.36 -18.50 32.16
N ALA A 406 41.20 -17.86 32.07
CA ALA A 406 40.24 -17.64 33.17
C ALA A 406 38.95 -17.10 32.55
#